data_bf901901648fbef4516166852de958c2
#
_entry.id   bf901901648fbef4516166852de958c2
#
_cell.length_a   1.000
_cell.length_b   1.000
_cell.length_c   1.000
_cell.angle_alpha   90.00
_cell.angle_beta   90.00
_cell.angle_gamma   90.00
#
_symmetry.space_group_name_H-M   'P 1'
#
loop_
_entity.id
_entity.type
_entity.pdbx_description
1 polymer ?
#
loop_
_entity_poly.entity_id
_entity_poly.type
_entity_poly.pdbx_seq_one_letter_code
_entity_poly.pdbx_strand_id
1 'polypeptide(L)'
;MKKLTGILLALGILASCSTPREEILKVYNWADYIDEDLITEFEQWYEEQTGEKVTIIYQTFDVNETMLSKIELGHEDYDLVCPSDYIIERMLMNDLLLPIDRDFGDTPDYTGNLAPYIVDCFNNIEGFGKNANDYAVGYMWGTTGLIYNPKFVSAEDVKSWDVLRDPKNAGHILMKEAFRDVYSVLLVALNKDAIDAGEKDLATICFDNSDESIKMVEDYLMSFRDGVCGWEADFGKDQMTKEQAWINLSWSGDAQWAIEEAADM
;
A
#
# COMPACT_ATOMS: atom_id res chain seq x y z
N MET A 1 57.89 -52.10 0.30
CA MET A 1 56.45 -52.39 0.23
C MET A 1 55.71 -51.30 0.99
N LYS A 2 55.22 -50.26 0.29
CA LYS A 2 54.44 -49.16 0.88
C LYS A 2 52.96 -49.41 0.60
N LYS A 3 52.18 -49.56 1.63
CA LYS A 3 50.70 -49.72 1.50
C LYS A 3 50.11 -48.33 1.25
N LEU A 4 49.48 -48.15 0.08
CA LEU A 4 48.64 -47.01 -0.24
C LEU A 4 47.26 -47.25 0.35
N THR A 5 46.91 -46.49 1.35
CA THR A 5 45.56 -46.45 1.93
C THR A 5 44.76 -45.45 1.14
N GLY A 6 43.83 -45.92 0.32
CA GLY A 6 42.90 -45.06 -0.42
C GLY A 6 41.82 -44.51 0.51
N ILE A 7 41.75 -43.21 0.62
CA ILE A 7 40.65 -42.52 1.29
C ILE A 7 39.56 -42.31 0.24
N LEU A 8 38.46 -43.05 0.37
CA LEU A 8 37.23 -42.79 -0.36
C LEU A 8 36.56 -41.55 0.26
N LEU A 9 36.63 -40.42 -0.44
CA LEU A 9 35.83 -39.23 -0.11
C LEU A 9 34.40 -39.48 -0.58
N ALA A 10 33.50 -39.81 0.33
CA ALA A 10 32.05 -39.80 0.04
C ALA A 10 31.59 -38.37 -0.10
N LEU A 11 31.43 -37.89 -1.34
CA LEU A 11 30.66 -36.64 -1.62
C LEU A 11 29.19 -36.96 -1.32
N GLY A 12 28.75 -36.55 -0.14
CA GLY A 12 27.33 -36.44 0.16
C GLY A 12 26.74 -35.32 -0.71
N ILE A 13 26.00 -35.69 -1.74
CA ILE A 13 25.14 -34.76 -2.46
C ILE A 13 24.04 -34.40 -1.47
N LEU A 14 24.14 -33.24 -0.83
CA LEU A 14 23.02 -32.59 -0.18
C LEU A 14 22.07 -32.17 -1.31
N ALA A 15 21.13 -33.04 -1.65
CA ALA A 15 19.97 -32.63 -2.40
C ALA A 15 19.23 -31.62 -1.52
N SER A 16 19.45 -30.35 -1.75
CA SER A 16 18.58 -29.29 -1.26
C SER A 16 17.23 -29.55 -1.94
N CYS A 17 16.26 -30.06 -1.20
CA CYS A 17 14.87 -30.07 -1.63
C CYS A 17 14.40 -28.62 -1.62
N SER A 18 14.70 -27.87 -2.66
CA SER A 18 14.01 -26.61 -2.93
C SER A 18 12.63 -26.94 -3.53
N THR A 19 11.61 -26.32 -3.00
CA THR A 19 10.26 -26.38 -3.59
C THR A 19 10.35 -26.01 -5.07
N PRO A 20 9.77 -26.82 -6.00
CA PRO A 20 9.73 -26.47 -7.41
C PRO A 20 9.07 -25.10 -7.65
N ARG A 21 9.53 -24.34 -8.66
CA ARG A 21 8.98 -22.99 -8.93
C ARG A 21 7.49 -23.01 -9.25
N GLU A 22 7.01 -24.05 -9.88
CA GLU A 22 5.59 -24.30 -10.21
C GLU A 22 4.71 -24.53 -8.97
N GLU A 23 5.30 -24.87 -7.83
CA GLU A 23 4.60 -25.02 -6.54
C GLU A 23 4.74 -23.78 -5.66
N ILE A 24 5.29 -22.66 -6.17
CA ILE A 24 5.51 -21.43 -5.42
C ILE A 24 4.62 -20.30 -5.96
N LEU A 25 3.89 -19.64 -5.05
CA LEU A 25 3.17 -18.39 -5.31
C LEU A 25 3.89 -17.24 -4.58
N LYS A 26 4.52 -16.35 -5.32
CA LYS A 26 5.21 -15.17 -4.76
C LYS A 26 4.26 -13.98 -4.71
N VAL A 27 3.93 -13.56 -3.50
CA VAL A 27 3.02 -12.44 -3.23
C VAL A 27 3.81 -11.26 -2.66
N TYR A 28 3.59 -10.06 -3.21
CA TYR A 28 4.21 -8.83 -2.74
C TYR A 28 3.12 -7.80 -2.42
N ASN A 29 2.88 -7.58 -1.14
CA ASN A 29 1.76 -6.79 -0.62
C ASN A 29 2.23 -5.71 0.36
N TRP A 30 1.33 -4.84 0.77
CA TRP A 30 1.52 -3.91 1.86
C TRP A 30 1.78 -4.63 3.18
N ALA A 31 2.61 -4.03 4.04
CA ALA A 31 2.71 -4.45 5.43
C ALA A 31 1.35 -4.26 6.13
N ASP A 32 1.05 -5.10 7.12
CA ASP A 32 -0.13 -5.03 8.00
C ASP A 32 -1.53 -5.11 7.34
N TYR A 33 -1.63 -5.37 6.03
CA TYR A 33 -2.90 -5.40 5.30
C TYR A 33 -3.33 -6.81 4.92
N ILE A 34 -3.04 -7.80 5.75
CA ILE A 34 -3.50 -9.19 5.63
C ILE A 34 -3.62 -9.81 7.03
N ASP A 35 -4.54 -10.72 7.18
CA ASP A 35 -4.50 -11.69 8.26
C ASP A 35 -3.49 -12.80 7.87
N GLU A 36 -2.40 -12.89 8.60
CA GLU A 36 -1.30 -13.83 8.26
C GLU A 36 -1.73 -15.29 8.31
N ASP A 37 -2.76 -15.64 9.07
CA ASP A 37 -3.31 -17.01 9.11
C ASP A 37 -3.88 -17.42 7.75
N LEU A 38 -4.37 -16.46 6.94
CA LEU A 38 -4.87 -16.71 5.59
C LEU A 38 -3.83 -17.31 4.64
N ILE A 39 -2.53 -17.08 4.88
CA ILE A 39 -1.46 -17.66 4.06
C ILE A 39 -1.51 -19.19 4.17
N THR A 40 -1.52 -19.69 5.41
CA THR A 40 -1.57 -21.15 5.67
C THR A 40 -2.94 -21.73 5.29
N GLU A 41 -4.02 -21.00 5.55
CA GLU A 41 -5.38 -21.43 5.19
C GLU A 41 -5.54 -21.56 3.68
N PHE A 42 -4.98 -20.61 2.91
CA PHE A 42 -5.02 -20.68 1.44
C PHE A 42 -4.22 -21.85 0.89
N GLU A 43 -3.02 -22.15 1.41
CA GLU A 43 -2.23 -23.31 0.99
C GLU A 43 -3.01 -24.61 1.18
N GLN A 44 -3.67 -24.78 2.33
CA GLN A 44 -4.52 -25.94 2.63
C GLN A 44 -5.76 -25.99 1.71
N TRP A 45 -6.46 -24.88 1.57
CA TRP A 45 -7.65 -24.78 0.72
C TRP A 45 -7.30 -25.12 -0.74
N TYR A 46 -6.16 -24.60 -1.25
CA TYR A 46 -5.72 -24.83 -2.63
C TYR A 46 -5.44 -26.33 -2.86
N GLU A 47 -4.72 -26.99 -1.95
CA GLU A 47 -4.46 -28.44 -2.02
C GLU A 47 -5.77 -29.26 -1.96
N GLU A 48 -6.73 -28.85 -1.13
CA GLU A 48 -8.04 -29.50 -1.05
C GLU A 48 -8.88 -29.34 -2.32
N GLN A 49 -8.83 -28.17 -2.97
CA GLN A 49 -9.61 -27.90 -4.18
C GLN A 49 -9.00 -28.52 -5.44
N THR A 50 -7.68 -28.49 -5.57
CA THR A 50 -6.99 -28.84 -6.82
C THR A 50 -6.25 -30.17 -6.74
N GLY A 51 -5.92 -30.63 -5.54
CA GLY A 51 -5.02 -31.78 -5.31
C GLY A 51 -3.55 -31.44 -5.53
N GLU A 52 -3.22 -30.18 -5.80
CA GLU A 52 -1.86 -29.66 -6.02
C GLU A 52 -1.39 -28.87 -4.80
N LYS A 53 -0.08 -28.90 -4.52
CA LYS A 53 0.50 -28.10 -3.44
C LYS A 53 0.92 -26.73 -3.94
N VAL A 54 0.74 -25.75 -3.09
CA VAL A 54 1.32 -24.42 -3.28
C VAL A 54 2.04 -24.00 -2.00
N THR A 55 3.17 -23.31 -2.14
CA THR A 55 3.89 -22.65 -1.04
C THR A 55 3.89 -21.17 -1.31
N ILE A 56 3.36 -20.38 -0.40
CA ILE A 56 3.33 -18.92 -0.53
C ILE A 56 4.63 -18.32 -0.01
N ILE A 57 5.33 -17.56 -0.86
CA ILE A 57 6.41 -16.66 -0.46
C ILE A 57 5.80 -15.25 -0.36
N TYR A 58 5.46 -14.86 0.86
CA TYR A 58 4.86 -13.56 1.13
C TYR A 58 5.95 -12.54 1.49
N GLN A 59 5.97 -11.42 0.77
CA GLN A 59 6.86 -10.29 1.01
C GLN A 59 6.05 -9.02 1.15
N THR A 60 6.58 -8.05 1.90
CA THR A 60 5.89 -6.78 2.14
C THR A 60 6.71 -5.58 1.66
N PHE A 61 6.01 -4.48 1.40
CA PHE A 61 6.56 -3.17 1.12
C PHE A 61 5.73 -2.08 1.82
N ASP A 62 6.35 -0.91 2.00
CA ASP A 62 5.75 0.23 2.67
C ASP A 62 5.53 1.41 1.71
N VAL A 63 6.27 1.43 0.59
CA VAL A 63 6.25 2.53 -0.40
C VAL A 63 6.12 1.96 -1.81
N ASN A 64 5.09 2.41 -2.53
CA ASN A 64 4.79 1.98 -3.91
C ASN A 64 5.96 2.15 -4.88
N GLU A 65 6.66 3.28 -4.83
CA GLU A 65 7.76 3.60 -5.74
C GLU A 65 8.96 2.68 -5.53
N THR A 66 9.22 2.29 -4.29
CA THR A 66 10.28 1.31 -3.95
C THR A 66 9.90 -0.08 -4.48
N MET A 67 8.65 -0.49 -4.29
CA MET A 67 8.13 -1.75 -4.81
C MET A 67 8.25 -1.80 -6.34
N LEU A 68 7.77 -0.75 -7.04
CA LEU A 68 7.83 -0.69 -8.49
C LEU A 68 9.27 -0.71 -9.01
N SER A 69 10.17 0.05 -8.39
CA SER A 69 11.60 0.06 -8.75
C SER A 69 12.24 -1.31 -8.60
N LYS A 70 11.86 -2.08 -7.58
CA LYS A 70 12.34 -3.44 -7.37
C LYS A 70 11.89 -4.38 -8.49
N ILE A 71 10.65 -4.23 -8.97
CA ILE A 71 10.12 -5.01 -10.10
C ILE A 71 10.80 -4.60 -11.41
N GLU A 72 10.85 -3.29 -11.71
CA GLU A 72 11.39 -2.77 -12.97
C GLU A 72 12.89 -3.01 -13.13
N LEU A 73 13.68 -2.80 -12.07
CA LEU A 73 15.13 -2.87 -12.12
C LEU A 73 15.69 -4.18 -11.59
N GLY A 74 15.03 -4.80 -10.62
CA GLY A 74 15.45 -6.05 -10.00
C GLY A 74 15.05 -7.28 -10.82
N HIS A 75 14.11 -7.14 -11.77
CA HIS A 75 13.54 -8.25 -12.54
C HIS A 75 13.06 -9.40 -11.64
N GLU A 76 12.48 -9.04 -10.49
CA GLU A 76 11.89 -10.01 -9.57
C GLU A 76 10.64 -10.65 -10.19
N ASP A 77 10.53 -11.96 -10.05
CA ASP A 77 9.46 -12.78 -10.63
C ASP A 77 8.29 -12.97 -9.66
N TYR A 78 7.62 -11.89 -9.30
CA TYR A 78 6.39 -11.97 -8.51
C TYR A 78 5.23 -12.51 -9.34
N ASP A 79 4.38 -13.33 -8.72
CA ASP A 79 3.15 -13.85 -9.34
C ASP A 79 1.97 -12.91 -9.05
N LEU A 80 1.94 -12.30 -7.86
CA LEU A 80 0.93 -11.35 -7.44
C LEU A 80 1.56 -10.14 -6.73
N VAL A 81 1.12 -8.94 -7.12
CA VAL A 81 1.51 -7.69 -6.48
C VAL A 81 0.28 -6.87 -6.13
N CYS A 82 0.30 -6.15 -5.01
CA CYS A 82 -0.83 -5.36 -4.53
C CYS A 82 -0.46 -3.87 -4.39
N PRO A 83 -0.25 -3.15 -5.50
CA PRO A 83 0.04 -1.72 -5.47
C PRO A 83 -1.23 -0.87 -5.34
N SER A 84 -1.04 0.45 -5.17
CA SER A 84 -2.11 1.42 -5.36
C SER A 84 -2.48 1.58 -6.85
N ASP A 85 -3.67 2.10 -7.11
CA ASP A 85 -4.26 2.26 -8.45
C ASP A 85 -3.38 3.03 -9.44
N TYR A 86 -2.74 4.12 -9.02
CA TYR A 86 -1.84 4.90 -9.88
C TYR A 86 -0.56 4.14 -10.29
N ILE A 87 -0.16 3.14 -9.51
CA ILE A 87 0.93 2.24 -9.89
C ILE A 87 0.43 1.18 -10.86
N ILE A 88 -0.80 0.69 -10.71
CA ILE A 88 -1.43 -0.20 -11.70
C ILE A 88 -1.43 0.48 -13.08
N GLU A 89 -1.83 1.75 -13.16
CA GLU A 89 -1.75 2.53 -14.39
C GLU A 89 -0.34 2.48 -15.00
N ARG A 90 0.68 2.81 -14.20
CA ARG A 90 2.08 2.80 -14.64
C ARG A 90 2.57 1.40 -15.05
N MET A 91 2.16 0.37 -14.34
CA MET A 91 2.50 -1.02 -14.69
C MET A 91 1.84 -1.46 -16.01
N LEU A 92 0.59 -1.03 -16.27
CA LEU A 92 -0.08 -1.26 -17.56
C LEU A 92 0.64 -0.57 -18.71
N MET A 93 1.08 0.67 -18.51
CA MET A 93 1.86 1.43 -19.50
C MET A 93 3.17 0.75 -19.88
N ASN A 94 3.81 0.09 -18.91
CA ASN A 94 5.12 -0.54 -19.07
C ASN A 94 5.05 -2.06 -19.35
N ASP A 95 3.87 -2.60 -19.66
CA ASP A 95 3.64 -4.03 -19.94
C ASP A 95 4.14 -4.97 -18.82
N LEU A 96 4.02 -4.53 -17.56
CA LEU A 96 4.47 -5.29 -16.37
C LEU A 96 3.40 -6.22 -15.80
N LEU A 97 2.16 -6.15 -16.29
CA LEU A 97 1.04 -6.96 -15.82
C LEU A 97 0.60 -7.95 -16.90
N LEU A 98 0.27 -9.15 -16.48
CA LEU A 98 -0.41 -10.14 -17.30
C LEU A 98 -1.93 -10.01 -17.12
N PRO A 99 -2.72 -10.22 -18.16
CA PRO A 99 -4.17 -10.29 -18.02
C PRO A 99 -4.56 -11.46 -17.11
N ILE A 100 -5.60 -11.25 -16.30
CA ILE A 100 -6.16 -12.29 -15.44
C ILE A 100 -6.84 -13.32 -16.32
N ASP A 101 -6.40 -14.58 -16.24
CA ASP A 101 -7.15 -15.68 -16.78
C ASP A 101 -8.40 -15.90 -15.91
N ARG A 102 -9.58 -15.85 -16.52
CA ARG A 102 -10.85 -16.01 -15.82
C ARG A 102 -11.41 -17.42 -15.95
N ASP A 103 -10.64 -18.35 -16.48
CA ASP A 103 -10.96 -19.78 -16.43
C ASP A 103 -10.37 -20.37 -15.13
N PHE A 104 -11.16 -20.30 -14.08
CA PHE A 104 -10.77 -20.83 -12.76
C PHE A 104 -11.09 -22.32 -12.61
N GLY A 105 -11.49 -23.02 -13.68
CA GLY A 105 -11.88 -24.41 -13.64
C GLY A 105 -13.06 -24.65 -12.67
N ASP A 106 -12.86 -25.57 -11.73
CA ASP A 106 -13.87 -25.91 -10.71
C ASP A 106 -13.77 -24.99 -9.45
N THR A 107 -12.79 -24.06 -9.38
CA THR A 107 -12.67 -23.13 -8.25
C THR A 107 -13.61 -21.93 -8.42
N PRO A 108 -14.15 -21.37 -7.30
CA PRO A 108 -15.05 -20.24 -7.38
C PRO A 108 -14.36 -18.96 -7.91
N ASP A 109 -15.03 -18.26 -8.83
CA ASP A 109 -14.62 -16.92 -9.24
C ASP A 109 -15.21 -15.87 -8.31
N TYR A 110 -14.39 -15.24 -7.51
CA TYR A 110 -14.76 -14.15 -6.61
C TYR A 110 -14.50 -12.76 -7.21
N THR A 111 -13.90 -12.66 -8.39
CA THR A 111 -13.56 -11.36 -9.00
C THR A 111 -14.78 -10.50 -9.34
N GLY A 112 -15.96 -11.12 -9.47
CA GLY A 112 -17.25 -10.43 -9.65
C GLY A 112 -17.87 -9.86 -8.37
N ASN A 113 -17.30 -10.11 -7.19
CA ASN A 113 -17.86 -9.66 -5.90
C ASN A 113 -17.41 -8.24 -5.50
N LEU A 114 -16.79 -7.51 -6.43
CA LEU A 114 -16.33 -6.13 -6.19
C LEU A 114 -17.49 -5.15 -6.11
N ALA A 115 -17.35 -4.13 -5.27
CA ALA A 115 -18.27 -3.01 -5.26
C ALA A 115 -18.25 -2.31 -6.64
N PRO A 116 -19.41 -1.94 -7.22
CA PRO A 116 -19.48 -1.29 -8.53
C PRO A 116 -18.61 -0.04 -8.64
N TYR A 117 -18.49 0.72 -7.56
CA TYR A 117 -17.61 1.89 -7.48
C TYR A 117 -16.14 1.56 -7.77
N ILE A 118 -15.63 0.45 -7.25
CA ILE A 118 -14.23 0.02 -7.48
C ILE A 118 -14.03 -0.39 -8.94
N VAL A 119 -14.99 -1.12 -9.51
CA VAL A 119 -14.96 -1.46 -10.94
C VAL A 119 -14.95 -0.21 -11.81
N ASP A 120 -15.77 0.80 -11.46
CA ASP A 120 -15.82 2.07 -12.18
C ASP A 120 -14.50 2.85 -12.02
N CYS A 121 -13.88 2.86 -10.86
CA CYS A 121 -12.55 3.46 -10.68
C CYS A 121 -11.51 2.80 -11.61
N PHE A 122 -11.50 1.48 -11.70
CA PHE A 122 -10.57 0.75 -12.57
C PHE A 122 -10.86 0.96 -14.07
N ASN A 123 -12.13 1.14 -14.46
CA ASN A 123 -12.49 1.51 -15.83
C ASN A 123 -11.93 2.88 -16.25
N ASN A 124 -11.66 3.77 -15.28
CA ASN A 124 -11.14 5.11 -15.51
C ASN A 124 -9.61 5.21 -15.42
N ILE A 125 -8.91 4.11 -15.09
CA ILE A 125 -7.45 4.07 -15.15
C ILE A 125 -7.01 4.09 -16.61
N GLU A 126 -6.14 5.04 -16.96
CA GLU A 126 -5.63 5.19 -18.32
C GLU A 126 -4.59 4.11 -18.63
N GLY A 127 -5.01 3.03 -19.26
CA GLY A 127 -4.18 1.85 -19.52
C GLY A 127 -3.68 1.73 -20.96
N PHE A 128 -3.65 2.81 -21.77
CA PHE A 128 -3.19 2.78 -23.16
C PHE A 128 -3.89 1.69 -24.01
N GLY A 129 -5.22 1.66 -23.90
CA GLY A 129 -6.06 0.70 -24.61
C GLY A 129 -6.29 -0.62 -23.86
N LYS A 130 -5.73 -0.77 -22.65
CA LYS A 130 -6.01 -1.87 -21.71
C LYS A 130 -7.00 -1.40 -20.65
N ASN A 131 -7.94 -2.26 -20.26
CA ASN A 131 -8.79 -2.00 -19.10
C ASN A 131 -8.14 -2.59 -17.84
N ALA A 132 -7.96 -1.79 -16.79
CA ALA A 132 -7.32 -2.25 -15.56
C ALA A 132 -8.07 -3.44 -14.92
N ASN A 133 -9.40 -3.53 -15.07
CA ASN A 133 -10.18 -4.68 -14.60
C ASN A 133 -9.82 -6.01 -15.25
N ASP A 134 -9.13 -6.01 -16.41
CA ASP A 134 -8.66 -7.24 -17.04
C ASP A 134 -7.33 -7.73 -16.46
N TYR A 135 -6.63 -6.89 -15.67
CA TYR A 135 -5.29 -7.14 -15.16
C TYR A 135 -5.20 -7.10 -13.64
N ALA A 136 -6.17 -6.50 -12.96
CA ALA A 136 -6.14 -6.31 -11.52
C ALA A 136 -7.54 -6.45 -10.92
N VAL A 137 -7.59 -6.78 -9.63
CA VAL A 137 -8.82 -6.89 -8.83
C VAL A 137 -8.66 -6.01 -7.61
N GLY A 138 -9.67 -5.19 -7.28
CA GLY A 138 -9.64 -4.36 -6.09
C GLY A 138 -9.53 -5.21 -4.82
N TYR A 139 -8.51 -4.94 -4.02
CA TYR A 139 -8.25 -5.66 -2.76
C TYR A 139 -8.82 -4.92 -1.56
N MET A 140 -8.31 -3.72 -1.31
CA MET A 140 -8.78 -2.84 -0.24
C MET A 140 -8.87 -1.41 -0.74
N TRP A 141 -9.71 -0.62 -0.12
CA TRP A 141 -9.80 0.81 -0.34
C TRP A 141 -10.05 1.52 0.99
N GLY A 142 -9.68 2.78 1.05
CA GLY A 142 -9.87 3.59 2.24
C GLY A 142 -9.79 5.08 1.92
N THR A 143 -9.83 5.87 2.96
CA THR A 143 -9.64 7.32 2.90
C THR A 143 -8.38 7.72 3.65
N THR A 144 -7.82 8.88 3.30
CA THR A 144 -6.70 9.49 4.00
C THR A 144 -7.18 10.76 4.71
N GLY A 145 -6.80 10.94 5.96
CA GLY A 145 -7.22 12.09 6.75
C GLY A 145 -6.36 12.28 7.99
N LEU A 146 -6.76 13.21 8.85
CA LEU A 146 -6.08 13.46 10.11
C LEU A 146 -6.73 12.64 11.22
N ILE A 147 -5.94 11.80 11.89
CA ILE A 147 -6.26 11.28 13.22
C ILE A 147 -5.61 12.18 14.26
N TYR A 148 -6.30 12.45 15.35
CA TYR A 148 -5.79 13.31 16.43
C TYR A 148 -6.13 12.78 17.81
N ASN A 149 -5.29 13.12 18.79
CA ASN A 149 -5.52 12.78 20.19
C ASN A 149 -6.33 13.90 20.88
N PRO A 150 -7.57 13.62 21.31
CA PRO A 150 -8.46 14.65 21.90
C PRO A 150 -7.98 15.19 23.26
N LYS A 151 -6.97 14.57 23.88
CA LYS A 151 -6.32 15.12 25.08
C LYS A 151 -5.53 16.39 24.79
N PHE A 152 -5.01 16.55 23.57
CA PHE A 152 -4.09 17.62 23.20
C PHE A 152 -4.65 18.54 22.11
N VAL A 153 -5.49 18.02 21.23
CA VAL A 153 -6.04 18.71 20.06
C VAL A 153 -7.56 18.64 20.11
N SER A 154 -8.25 19.76 19.98
CA SER A 154 -9.70 19.78 20.03
C SER A 154 -10.35 19.44 18.69
N ALA A 155 -11.60 18.96 18.72
CA ALA A 155 -12.39 18.71 17.51
C ALA A 155 -12.64 19.99 16.69
N GLU A 156 -12.56 21.18 17.30
CA GLU A 156 -12.69 22.46 16.59
C GLU A 156 -11.43 22.77 15.79
N ASP A 157 -10.24 22.49 16.36
CA ASP A 157 -8.96 22.76 15.71
C ASP A 157 -8.80 21.94 14.41
N VAL A 158 -9.27 20.67 14.38
CA VAL A 158 -9.13 19.76 13.23
C VAL A 158 -10.17 19.97 12.14
N LYS A 159 -11.04 20.98 12.26
CA LYS A 159 -11.94 21.39 11.16
C LYS A 159 -11.20 22.08 10.02
N SER A 160 -9.99 22.55 10.26
CA SER A 160 -9.11 23.12 9.27
C SER A 160 -7.77 22.41 9.25
N TRP A 161 -7.22 22.24 8.05
CA TRP A 161 -5.87 21.74 7.86
C TRP A 161 -4.80 22.68 8.47
N ASP A 162 -5.15 23.94 8.78
CA ASP A 162 -4.28 24.88 9.49
C ASP A 162 -3.85 24.37 10.87
N VAL A 163 -4.51 23.35 11.41
CA VAL A 163 -4.08 22.66 12.63
C VAL A 163 -2.63 22.16 12.53
N LEU A 164 -2.16 21.80 11.33
CA LEU A 164 -0.78 21.39 11.07
C LEU A 164 0.22 22.54 11.21
N ARG A 165 -0.24 23.79 11.05
CA ARG A 165 0.56 25.02 11.14
C ARG A 165 0.52 25.68 12.53
N ASP A 166 -0.33 25.17 13.42
CA ASP A 166 -0.46 25.71 14.77
C ASP A 166 0.82 25.38 15.56
N PRO A 167 1.56 26.40 16.03
CA PRO A 167 2.81 26.19 16.77
C PRO A 167 2.66 25.31 18.02
N LYS A 168 1.45 25.24 18.62
CA LYS A 168 1.20 24.38 19.79
C LYS A 168 1.39 22.88 19.47
N ASN A 169 1.19 22.48 18.21
CA ASN A 169 1.29 21.10 17.77
C ASN A 169 2.70 20.75 17.26
N ALA A 170 3.61 21.74 17.17
CA ALA A 170 4.96 21.52 16.67
C ALA A 170 5.71 20.49 17.52
N GLY A 171 6.37 19.53 16.84
CA GLY A 171 7.05 18.41 17.47
C GLY A 171 6.14 17.20 17.78
N HIS A 172 4.84 17.28 17.44
CA HIS A 172 3.86 16.22 17.71
C HIS A 172 3.00 15.88 16.48
N ILE A 173 3.47 16.22 15.29
CA ILE A 173 2.79 15.96 14.01
C ILE A 173 3.55 14.86 13.27
N LEU A 174 2.84 13.82 12.86
CA LEU A 174 3.31 12.81 11.93
C LEU A 174 2.67 13.02 10.56
N MET A 175 3.45 12.79 9.51
CA MET A 175 3.01 12.84 8.13
C MET A 175 3.36 11.53 7.44
N LYS A 176 2.57 11.13 6.44
CA LYS A 176 2.91 9.97 5.62
C LYS A 176 4.18 10.20 4.82
N GLU A 177 5.04 9.17 4.71
CA GLU A 177 6.17 9.15 3.80
C GLU A 177 5.72 8.99 2.34
N ALA A 178 4.54 8.39 2.13
CA ALA A 178 3.92 8.22 0.82
C ALA A 178 3.63 9.59 0.18
N PHE A 179 4.52 10.00 -0.71
CA PHE A 179 4.49 11.32 -1.37
C PHE A 179 3.15 11.63 -2.03
N ARG A 180 2.57 10.69 -2.76
CA ARG A 180 1.29 10.91 -3.49
C ARG A 180 0.15 11.20 -2.54
N ASP A 181 0.07 10.49 -1.41
CA ASP A 181 -0.98 10.69 -0.43
C ASP A 181 -0.89 12.09 0.18
N VAL A 182 0.31 12.51 0.59
CA VAL A 182 0.53 13.85 1.15
C VAL A 182 0.19 14.93 0.14
N TYR A 183 0.70 14.80 -1.10
CA TYR A 183 0.48 15.77 -2.16
C TYR A 183 -1.00 15.94 -2.48
N SER A 184 -1.69 14.84 -2.78
CA SER A 184 -3.09 14.86 -3.23
C SER A 184 -4.02 15.37 -2.14
N VAL A 185 -3.84 14.94 -0.89
CA VAL A 185 -4.66 15.39 0.24
C VAL A 185 -4.48 16.88 0.49
N LEU A 186 -3.24 17.38 0.49
CA LEU A 186 -2.99 18.81 0.71
C LEU A 186 -3.46 19.65 -0.48
N LEU A 187 -3.32 19.16 -1.70
CA LEU A 187 -3.81 19.85 -2.87
C LEU A 187 -5.34 20.03 -2.82
N VAL A 188 -6.08 18.98 -2.44
CA VAL A 188 -7.52 19.06 -2.23
C VAL A 188 -7.85 20.02 -1.08
N ALA A 189 -7.15 19.92 0.04
CA ALA A 189 -7.36 20.80 1.19
C ALA A 189 -7.15 22.28 0.88
N LEU A 190 -6.11 22.61 0.12
CA LEU A 190 -5.77 23.98 -0.29
C LEU A 190 -6.73 24.55 -1.32
N ASN A 191 -7.46 23.70 -2.07
CA ASN A 191 -8.45 24.10 -3.04
C ASN A 191 -9.89 23.94 -2.54
N LYS A 192 -10.08 23.63 -1.24
CA LYS A 192 -11.39 23.32 -0.67
C LYS A 192 -12.44 24.36 -1.00
N ASP A 193 -12.16 25.63 -0.83
CA ASP A 193 -13.14 26.72 -1.07
C ASP A 193 -13.57 26.79 -2.54
N ALA A 194 -12.64 26.59 -3.47
CA ALA A 194 -12.92 26.56 -4.91
C ALA A 194 -13.70 25.27 -5.30
N ILE A 195 -13.43 24.16 -4.63
CA ILE A 195 -14.18 22.91 -4.84
C ILE A 195 -15.60 23.07 -4.30
N ASP A 196 -15.76 23.59 -3.10
CA ASP A 196 -17.07 23.84 -2.47
C ASP A 196 -17.92 24.86 -3.26
N ALA A 197 -17.29 25.83 -3.90
CA ALA A 197 -17.94 26.80 -4.78
C ALA A 197 -18.27 26.23 -6.17
N GLY A 198 -17.82 25.01 -6.49
CA GLY A 198 -17.98 24.40 -7.81
C GLY A 198 -17.11 25.02 -8.91
N GLU A 199 -16.08 25.77 -8.54
CA GLU A 199 -15.11 26.38 -9.46
C GLU A 199 -14.04 25.39 -9.91
N LYS A 200 -13.75 24.38 -9.07
CA LYS A 200 -12.83 23.29 -9.37
C LYS A 200 -13.52 21.95 -9.12
N ASP A 201 -13.23 20.99 -9.99
CA ASP A 201 -13.72 19.63 -9.84
C ASP A 201 -12.73 18.78 -9.03
N LEU A 202 -13.25 18.10 -8.01
CA LEU A 202 -12.47 17.26 -7.10
C LEU A 202 -11.72 16.16 -7.86
N ALA A 203 -12.38 15.51 -8.82
CA ALA A 203 -11.78 14.42 -9.59
C ALA A 203 -10.60 14.87 -10.45
N THR A 204 -10.62 16.12 -10.90
CA THR A 204 -9.53 16.70 -11.70
C THR A 204 -8.41 17.23 -10.82
N ILE A 205 -8.73 17.91 -9.71
CA ILE A 205 -7.74 18.58 -8.90
C ILE A 205 -6.79 17.60 -8.18
N CYS A 206 -7.26 16.44 -7.78
CA CYS A 206 -6.41 15.46 -7.07
C CYS A 206 -5.28 14.88 -7.95
N PHE A 207 -5.36 15.06 -9.27
CA PHE A 207 -4.33 14.65 -10.23
C PHE A 207 -3.56 15.82 -10.85
N ASP A 208 -3.87 17.07 -10.45
CA ASP A 208 -3.18 18.24 -10.99
C ASP A 208 -1.71 18.26 -10.52
N ASN A 209 -0.80 18.18 -11.48
CA ASN A 209 0.65 18.19 -11.29
C ASN A 209 1.30 19.39 -11.98
N SER A 210 0.55 20.47 -12.19
CA SER A 210 1.09 21.73 -12.72
C SER A 210 2.12 22.34 -11.77
N ASP A 211 3.05 23.11 -12.33
CA ASP A 211 4.06 23.82 -11.54
C ASP A 211 3.43 24.72 -10.45
N GLU A 212 2.25 25.29 -10.73
CA GLU A 212 1.51 26.12 -9.80
C GLU A 212 1.01 25.27 -8.60
N SER A 213 0.40 24.14 -8.86
CA SER A 213 -0.12 23.23 -7.82
C SER A 213 1.01 22.62 -7.00
N ILE A 214 2.10 22.21 -7.65
CA ILE A 214 3.30 21.71 -6.95
C ILE A 214 3.86 22.79 -6.02
N LYS A 215 3.99 24.02 -6.51
CA LYS A 215 4.49 25.13 -5.71
C LYS A 215 3.59 25.47 -4.53
N MET A 216 2.28 25.42 -4.73
CA MET A 216 1.29 25.68 -3.68
C MET A 216 1.43 24.67 -2.53
N VAL A 217 1.52 23.38 -2.85
CA VAL A 217 1.69 22.31 -1.87
C VAL A 217 3.06 22.39 -1.19
N GLU A 218 4.13 22.66 -1.95
CA GLU A 218 5.46 22.88 -1.40
C GLU A 218 5.47 23.99 -0.37
N ASP A 219 4.94 25.17 -0.72
CA ASP A 219 4.91 26.33 0.19
C ASP A 219 4.12 26.03 1.46
N TYR A 220 3.03 25.30 1.34
CA TYR A 220 2.25 24.88 2.49
C TYR A 220 3.02 23.90 3.39
N LEU A 221 3.61 22.84 2.82
CA LEU A 221 4.44 21.88 3.55
C LEU A 221 5.61 22.57 4.26
N MET A 222 6.31 23.46 3.56
CA MET A 222 7.44 24.21 4.13
C MET A 222 7.02 25.09 5.30
N SER A 223 5.77 25.54 5.36
CA SER A 223 5.28 26.40 6.43
C SER A 223 5.17 25.72 7.80
N PHE A 224 5.10 24.38 7.85
CA PHE A 224 5.04 23.60 9.09
C PHE A 224 6.05 22.45 9.18
N ARG A 225 6.90 22.27 8.17
CA ARG A 225 7.89 21.18 8.11
C ARG A 225 8.68 20.99 9.39
N ASP A 226 9.14 22.08 10.00
CA ASP A 226 9.96 22.04 11.20
C ASP A 226 9.17 21.61 12.45
N GLY A 227 7.83 21.59 12.37
CA GLY A 227 6.92 21.06 13.39
C GLY A 227 6.61 19.57 13.24
N VAL A 228 6.99 18.94 12.11
CA VAL A 228 6.79 17.51 11.88
C VAL A 228 7.84 16.73 12.67
N CYS A 229 7.40 15.81 13.54
CA CYS A 229 8.29 14.97 14.34
C CYS A 229 8.71 13.68 13.63
N GLY A 230 8.03 13.27 12.56
CA GLY A 230 8.39 12.12 11.76
C GLY A 230 7.58 11.99 10.48
N TRP A 231 8.20 11.33 9.50
CA TRP A 231 7.56 10.85 8.28
C TRP A 231 7.43 9.34 8.41
N GLU A 232 6.24 8.80 8.19
CA GLU A 232 5.95 7.42 8.55
C GLU A 232 5.20 6.69 7.43
N ALA A 233 5.41 5.39 7.36
CA ALA A 233 4.65 4.50 6.49
C ALA A 233 3.55 3.76 7.28
N ASP A 234 3.92 3.11 8.39
CA ASP A 234 3.03 2.26 9.19
C ASP A 234 3.12 2.46 10.72
N PHE A 235 4.22 3.04 11.22
CA PHE A 235 4.42 3.18 12.67
C PHE A 235 3.62 4.31 13.35
N GLY A 236 2.95 5.16 12.56
CA GLY A 236 2.22 6.32 13.07
C GLY A 236 1.09 5.94 14.02
N LYS A 237 0.38 4.85 13.74
CA LYS A 237 -0.69 4.31 14.60
C LYS A 237 -0.19 4.00 16.01
N ASP A 238 0.97 3.36 16.14
CA ASP A 238 1.61 3.07 17.42
C ASP A 238 2.05 4.33 18.18
N GLN A 239 2.54 5.35 17.48
CA GLN A 239 2.95 6.61 18.06
C GLN A 239 1.74 7.37 18.62
N MET A 240 0.61 7.30 17.94
CA MET A 240 -0.65 7.91 18.40
C MET A 240 -1.16 7.25 19.68
N THR A 241 -1.21 5.91 19.74
CA THR A 241 -1.67 5.18 20.94
C THR A 241 -0.74 5.41 22.14
N LYS A 242 0.55 5.58 21.92
CA LYS A 242 1.55 5.87 22.97
C LYS A 242 1.64 7.37 23.33
N GLU A 243 0.75 8.22 22.80
CA GLU A 243 0.71 9.67 23.02
C GLU A 243 2.01 10.41 22.63
N GLN A 244 2.83 9.80 21.75
CA GLN A 244 4.08 10.39 21.27
C GLN A 244 3.83 11.39 20.13
N ALA A 245 2.75 11.17 19.37
CA ALA A 245 2.22 12.13 18.42
C ALA A 245 0.80 12.54 18.82
N TRP A 246 0.39 13.74 18.42
CA TRP A 246 -0.94 14.31 18.69
C TRP A 246 -1.80 14.37 17.44
N ILE A 247 -1.17 14.48 16.30
CA ILE A 247 -1.80 14.51 14.98
C ILE A 247 -1.00 13.61 14.06
N ASN A 248 -1.70 12.79 13.26
CA ASN A 248 -1.09 12.01 12.20
C ASN A 248 -1.95 12.08 10.93
N LEU A 249 -1.32 12.34 9.79
CA LEU A 249 -1.91 12.08 8.48
C LEU A 249 -1.91 10.56 8.29
N SER A 250 -3.07 9.94 8.29
CA SER A 250 -3.22 8.49 8.40
C SER A 250 -4.19 7.94 7.37
N TRP A 251 -4.02 6.69 7.00
CA TRP A 251 -5.01 5.91 6.29
C TRP A 251 -6.12 5.47 7.25
N SER A 252 -7.33 5.32 6.73
CA SER A 252 -8.50 5.02 7.57
C SER A 252 -8.39 3.68 8.31
N GLY A 253 -7.72 2.68 7.75
CA GLY A 253 -7.46 1.40 8.42
C GLY A 253 -6.57 1.57 9.65
N ASP A 254 -5.43 2.24 9.51
CA ASP A 254 -4.51 2.53 10.61
C ASP A 254 -5.17 3.41 11.69
N ALA A 255 -6.00 4.39 11.24
CA ALA A 255 -6.72 5.26 12.15
C ALA A 255 -7.75 4.48 12.98
N GLN A 256 -8.49 3.56 12.35
CA GLN A 256 -9.45 2.70 13.03
C GLN A 256 -8.76 1.81 14.07
N TRP A 257 -7.66 1.16 13.69
CA TRP A 257 -6.86 0.36 14.62
C TRP A 257 -6.38 1.19 15.82
N ALA A 258 -5.83 2.36 15.58
CA ALA A 258 -5.34 3.23 16.66
C ALA A 258 -6.46 3.69 17.61
N ILE A 259 -7.68 3.90 17.10
CA ILE A 259 -8.85 4.26 17.92
C ILE A 259 -9.30 3.09 18.78
N GLU A 260 -9.30 1.87 18.24
CA GLU A 260 -9.68 0.65 18.97
C GLU A 260 -8.67 0.36 20.08
N GLU A 261 -7.38 0.35 19.79
CA GLU A 261 -6.32 0.17 20.78
C GLU A 261 -6.36 1.23 21.89
N ALA A 262 -6.59 2.49 21.53
CA ALA A 262 -6.68 3.58 22.52
C ALA A 262 -7.91 3.46 23.42
N ALA A 263 -8.97 2.80 22.99
CA ALA A 263 -10.18 2.57 23.79
C ALA A 263 -9.98 1.48 24.85
N ASP A 264 -9.02 0.56 24.63
CA ASP A 264 -8.72 -0.57 25.52
C ASP A 264 -7.65 -0.23 26.58
N MET A 265 -6.99 0.96 26.47
CA MET A 265 -5.99 1.47 27.43
C MET A 265 -6.62 2.37 28.49
#